data_d6595867bd600abb2cacc118e906771e
#
_entry.id   d6595867bd600abb2cacc118e906771e
#
_cell.length_a   1.000
_cell.length_b   1.000
_cell.length_c   1.000
_cell.angle_alpha   90.00
_cell.angle_beta   90.00
_cell.angle_gamma   90.00
#
_symmetry.space_group_name_H-M   'P 1'
#
loop_
_entity.id
_entity.type
_entity.pdbx_description
1 polymer ?
#
loop_
_entity_poly.entity_id
_entity_poly.type
_entity_poly.pdbx_seq_one_letter_code
_entity_poly.pdbx_strand_id
1 'polypeptide(L)'
;NSRFQVGAPAYFFHTLKTLLRYRPVPVFVDWTDATGVTRHLETDLLNLFVCNGRFSGGGMEWAPRATLDSGELHVTIISGTKKWPLVRHSGKLYRGDIETFPGASNFAARELTIRCESKLSLETDGEVVTLPEGVESKFEFKVLGGVFPLVL
;
A
#
# COMPACT_ATOMS: atom_id res chain seq x y z
N ASN A 1 -17.31 0.63 -29.25
CA ASN A 1 -16.04 1.36 -29.00
C ASN A 1 -15.37 0.78 -27.78
N SER A 2 -14.67 -0.36 -27.99
CA SER A 2 -14.02 -1.18 -26.97
C SER A 2 -12.50 -0.87 -26.93
N ARG A 3 -12.11 0.26 -26.38
CA ARG A 3 -10.67 0.62 -26.26
C ARG A 3 -10.08 0.48 -24.85
N PHE A 4 -10.81 -0.09 -23.88
CA PHE A 4 -10.38 -0.10 -22.47
C PHE A 4 -10.06 -1.47 -21.86
N GLN A 5 -10.05 -2.55 -22.63
CA GLN A 5 -9.75 -3.89 -22.06
C GLN A 5 -8.31 -4.38 -22.23
N VAL A 6 -7.44 -3.64 -22.89
CA VAL A 6 -6.04 -4.05 -23.10
C VAL A 6 -5.14 -3.74 -21.88
N GLY A 7 -5.60 -2.90 -20.95
CA GLY A 7 -4.76 -2.40 -19.84
C GLY A 7 -4.54 -3.36 -18.67
N ALA A 8 -5.57 -4.10 -18.23
CA ALA A 8 -5.47 -4.87 -16.99
C ALA A 8 -4.44 -6.03 -17.04
N PRO A 9 -4.40 -6.90 -18.08
CA PRO A 9 -3.37 -7.92 -18.15
C PRO A 9 -1.95 -7.35 -18.32
N ALA A 10 -1.78 -6.30 -19.13
CA ALA A 10 -0.49 -5.66 -19.33
C ALA A 10 0.01 -5.01 -18.03
N TYR A 11 -0.86 -4.29 -17.32
CA TYR A 11 -0.56 -3.72 -16.01
C TYR A 11 -0.14 -4.81 -15.01
N PHE A 12 -0.87 -5.91 -14.95
CA PHE A 12 -0.55 -7.04 -14.10
C PHE A 12 0.84 -7.63 -14.41
N PHE A 13 1.17 -7.85 -15.69
CA PHE A 13 2.49 -8.34 -16.09
C PHE A 13 3.62 -7.36 -15.75
N HIS A 14 3.40 -6.06 -15.93
CA HIS A 14 4.38 -5.04 -15.56
C HIS A 14 4.60 -4.99 -14.05
N THR A 15 3.55 -5.01 -13.26
CA THR A 15 3.60 -5.06 -11.79
C THR A 15 4.36 -6.30 -11.32
N LEU A 16 4.06 -7.47 -11.91
CA LEU A 16 4.74 -8.71 -11.60
C LEU A 16 6.23 -8.68 -11.93
N LYS A 17 6.60 -8.17 -13.10
CA LYS A 17 8.00 -8.01 -13.52
C LYS A 17 8.75 -7.05 -12.60
N THR A 18 8.12 -5.97 -12.19
CA THR A 18 8.69 -5.00 -11.24
C THR A 18 8.89 -5.64 -9.88
N LEU A 19 7.89 -6.35 -9.37
CA LEU A 19 7.96 -7.09 -8.11
C LEU A 19 9.14 -8.08 -8.08
N LEU A 20 9.39 -8.78 -9.18
CA LEU A 20 10.50 -9.74 -9.28
C LEU A 20 11.88 -9.07 -9.24
N ARG A 21 11.98 -7.82 -9.64
CA ARG A 21 13.23 -7.03 -9.64
C ARG A 21 13.47 -6.26 -8.36
N TYR A 22 12.41 -5.93 -7.65
CA TYR A 22 12.50 -5.15 -6.42
C TYR A 22 13.23 -5.94 -5.33
N ARG A 23 14.07 -5.24 -4.55
CA ARG A 23 14.71 -5.81 -3.36
C ARG A 23 13.99 -5.25 -2.14
N PRO A 24 13.64 -6.09 -1.16
CA PRO A 24 13.09 -5.60 0.09
C PRO A 24 14.07 -4.64 0.77
N VAL A 25 13.52 -3.63 1.42
CA VAL A 25 14.29 -2.57 2.07
C VAL A 25 13.87 -2.51 3.53
N PRO A 26 14.80 -2.47 4.51
CA PRO A 26 14.44 -2.34 5.91
C PRO A 26 13.78 -0.97 6.16
N VAL A 27 12.62 -1.01 6.82
CA VAL A 27 11.83 0.17 7.18
C VAL A 27 11.36 0.08 8.61
N PHE A 28 11.18 1.26 9.21
CA PHE A 28 10.52 1.45 10.51
C PHE A 28 9.16 2.08 10.25
N VAL A 29 8.11 1.44 10.74
CA VAL A 29 6.73 1.87 10.59
C VAL A 29 6.14 2.12 11.96
N ASP A 30 5.74 3.36 12.22
CA ASP A 30 5.06 3.76 13.43
C ASP A 30 3.63 4.18 13.08
N TRP A 31 2.63 3.72 13.82
CA TRP A 31 1.26 4.15 13.58
C TRP A 31 0.46 4.28 14.87
N THR A 32 -0.51 5.17 14.85
CA THR A 32 -1.47 5.36 15.93
C THR A 32 -2.85 4.92 15.44
N ASP A 33 -3.48 3.99 16.16
CA ASP A 33 -4.82 3.49 15.84
C ASP A 33 -5.93 4.44 16.35
N ALA A 34 -7.20 4.10 16.09
CA ALA A 34 -8.35 4.89 16.50
C ALA A 34 -8.47 5.05 18.02
N THR A 35 -7.86 4.17 18.79
CA THR A 35 -7.88 4.20 20.27
C THR A 35 -6.76 5.09 20.84
N GLY A 36 -5.89 5.64 20.00
CA GLY A 36 -4.74 6.46 20.39
C GLY A 36 -3.52 5.63 20.81
N VAL A 37 -3.54 4.32 20.61
CA VAL A 37 -2.40 3.45 20.89
C VAL A 37 -1.40 3.51 19.75
N THR A 38 -0.15 3.87 20.06
CA THR A 38 0.96 3.84 19.10
C THR A 38 1.60 2.46 19.07
N ARG A 39 1.85 1.98 17.88
CA ARG A 39 2.47 0.69 17.58
C ARG A 39 3.67 0.87 16.66
N HIS A 40 4.59 -0.08 16.72
CA HIS A 40 5.85 -0.06 15.99
C HIS A 40 6.06 -1.39 15.26
N LEU A 41 6.58 -1.32 14.04
CA LEU A 41 6.97 -2.47 13.25
C LEU A 41 8.27 -2.16 12.53
N GLU A 42 9.25 -3.06 12.65
CA GLU A 42 10.44 -3.10 11.80
C GLU A 42 10.31 -4.27 10.84
N THR A 43 10.49 -4.04 9.54
CA THR A 43 10.30 -5.09 8.54
C THR A 43 11.08 -4.80 7.26
N ASP A 44 11.38 -5.87 6.50
CA ASP A 44 11.89 -5.78 5.14
C ASP A 44 10.73 -5.52 4.17
N LEU A 45 10.53 -4.26 3.82
CA LEU A 45 9.44 -3.80 2.97
C LEU A 45 9.68 -4.17 1.51
N LEU A 46 8.74 -4.88 0.91
CA LEU A 46 8.66 -5.06 -0.53
C LEU A 46 7.71 -4.03 -1.17
N ASN A 47 6.56 -3.81 -0.57
CA ASN A 47 5.61 -2.77 -0.97
C ASN A 47 4.72 -2.36 0.22
N LEU A 48 4.20 -1.14 0.18
CA LEU A 48 3.28 -0.60 1.17
C LEU A 48 2.19 0.21 0.47
N PHE A 49 0.96 -0.04 0.86
CA PHE A 49 -0.22 0.66 0.38
C PHE A 49 -0.89 1.38 1.55
N VAL A 50 -1.10 2.68 1.39
CA VAL A 50 -1.89 3.51 2.30
C VAL A 50 -3.18 3.85 1.59
N CYS A 51 -4.27 3.28 2.04
CA CYS A 51 -5.55 3.31 1.34
C CYS A 51 -6.61 4.04 2.15
N ASN A 52 -7.35 4.95 1.50
CA ASN A 52 -8.61 5.49 2.00
C ASN A 52 -9.82 4.69 1.50
N GLY A 53 -9.69 4.00 0.38
CA GLY A 53 -10.69 3.12 -0.21
C GLY A 53 -10.20 1.68 -0.38
N ARG A 54 -11.09 0.78 -0.79
CA ARG A 54 -10.81 -0.66 -0.88
C ARG A 54 -9.88 -1.03 -2.02
N PHE A 55 -9.99 -0.33 -3.16
CA PHE A 55 -9.39 -0.75 -4.43
C PHE A 55 -8.33 0.23 -4.91
N SER A 56 -7.29 -0.30 -5.55
CA SER A 56 -6.27 0.44 -6.27
C SER A 56 -5.71 -0.38 -7.44
N GLY A 57 -5.00 0.27 -8.34
CA GLY A 57 -4.20 -0.41 -9.37
C GLY A 57 -4.95 -1.41 -10.24
N GLY A 58 -6.04 -1.01 -10.91
CA GLY A 58 -6.76 -1.85 -11.85
C GLY A 58 -7.71 -2.87 -11.21
N GLY A 59 -8.23 -2.56 -10.02
CA GLY A 59 -9.25 -3.36 -9.33
C GLY A 59 -8.69 -4.36 -8.33
N MET A 60 -7.43 -4.24 -7.94
CA MET A 60 -6.89 -5.01 -6.82
C MET A 60 -7.43 -4.47 -5.50
N GLU A 61 -7.86 -5.35 -4.61
CA GLU A 61 -8.44 -5.02 -3.32
C GLU A 61 -7.39 -5.11 -2.22
N TRP A 62 -6.72 -3.99 -1.97
CA TRP A 62 -5.64 -3.88 -0.98
C TRP A 62 -6.14 -3.66 0.44
N ALA A 63 -7.32 -3.08 0.59
CA ALA A 63 -7.90 -2.72 1.89
C ALA A 63 -9.38 -3.14 1.97
N PRO A 64 -9.71 -4.44 2.04
CA PRO A 64 -11.09 -4.92 1.99
C PRO A 64 -11.99 -4.39 3.12
N ARG A 65 -11.40 -3.96 4.24
CA ARG A 65 -12.11 -3.37 5.38
C ARG A 65 -12.22 -1.85 5.33
N ALA A 66 -11.63 -1.19 4.33
CA ALA A 66 -11.68 0.26 4.22
C ALA A 66 -13.10 0.75 3.92
N THR A 67 -13.52 1.78 4.64
CA THR A 67 -14.72 2.57 4.36
C THR A 67 -14.35 4.03 4.34
N LEU A 68 -14.93 4.79 3.40
CA LEU A 68 -14.58 6.20 3.18
C LEU A 68 -14.89 7.11 4.36
N ASP A 69 -15.76 6.67 5.25
CA ASP A 69 -16.25 7.38 6.44
C ASP A 69 -15.62 6.90 7.76
N SER A 70 -14.70 5.93 7.70
CA SER A 70 -14.07 5.37 8.91
C SER A 70 -13.24 6.37 9.71
N GLY A 71 -12.73 7.43 9.06
CA GLY A 71 -11.76 8.34 9.66
C GLY A 71 -10.41 7.68 9.95
N GLU A 72 -10.09 6.61 9.23
CA GLU A 72 -8.85 5.84 9.32
C GLU A 72 -8.28 5.55 7.94
N LEU A 73 -6.96 5.50 7.84
CA LEU A 73 -6.23 4.93 6.72
C LEU A 73 -6.13 3.43 6.92
N HIS A 74 -6.33 2.67 5.86
CA HIS A 74 -6.07 1.24 5.87
C HIS A 74 -4.72 0.97 5.21
N VAL A 75 -3.82 0.34 5.97
CA VAL A 75 -2.44 0.10 5.56
C VAL A 75 -2.25 -1.38 5.28
N THR A 76 -1.70 -1.67 4.11
CA THR A 76 -1.27 -3.01 3.72
C THR A 76 0.22 -3.01 3.48
N ILE A 77 0.96 -3.77 4.26
CA ILE A 77 2.40 -3.98 4.12
C ILE A 77 2.63 -5.35 3.50
N ILE A 78 3.41 -5.42 2.44
CA ILE A 78 3.94 -6.66 1.89
C ILE A 78 5.41 -6.74 2.24
N SER A 79 5.77 -7.73 3.03
CA SER A 79 7.14 -7.97 3.51
C SER A 79 7.68 -9.32 3.08
N GLY A 80 9.01 -9.48 3.18
CA GLY A 80 9.74 -10.72 2.95
C GLY A 80 10.47 -10.80 1.63
N THR A 81 11.40 -11.76 1.57
CA THR A 81 12.35 -11.93 0.45
C THR A 81 11.90 -12.93 -0.61
N LYS A 82 10.98 -13.82 -0.26
CA LYS A 82 10.52 -14.88 -1.17
C LYS A 82 9.42 -14.36 -2.10
N LYS A 83 9.75 -14.18 -3.38
CA LYS A 83 8.85 -13.60 -4.38
C LYS A 83 7.92 -14.62 -5.03
N TRP A 84 8.32 -15.88 -5.12
CA TRP A 84 7.51 -16.91 -5.78
C TRP A 84 6.13 -17.14 -5.14
N PRO A 85 5.98 -17.20 -3.81
CA PRO A 85 4.67 -17.24 -3.18
C PRO A 85 3.78 -16.05 -3.55
N LEU A 86 4.35 -14.84 -3.68
CA LEU A 86 3.61 -13.64 -4.07
C LEU A 86 3.03 -13.78 -5.48
N VAL A 87 3.84 -14.27 -6.43
CA VAL A 87 3.41 -14.54 -7.80
C VAL A 87 2.29 -15.58 -7.84
N ARG A 88 2.49 -16.71 -7.15
CA ARG A 88 1.52 -17.81 -7.11
C ARG A 88 0.16 -17.39 -6.54
N HIS A 89 0.16 -16.49 -5.55
CA HIS A 89 -1.04 -16.05 -4.86
C HIS A 89 -1.60 -14.70 -5.35
N SER A 90 -1.04 -14.14 -6.43
CA SER A 90 -1.45 -12.82 -6.95
C SER A 90 -2.95 -12.71 -7.27
N GLY A 91 -3.62 -13.81 -7.63
CA GLY A 91 -5.07 -13.85 -7.83
C GLY A 91 -5.90 -13.48 -6.58
N LYS A 92 -5.33 -13.59 -5.38
CA LYS A 92 -5.98 -13.18 -4.12
C LYS A 92 -6.21 -11.67 -4.05
N LEU A 93 -5.34 -10.87 -4.70
CA LEU A 93 -5.47 -9.42 -4.75
C LEU A 93 -6.76 -8.94 -5.43
N TYR A 94 -7.33 -9.75 -6.34
CA TYR A 94 -8.59 -9.45 -7.03
C TYR A 94 -9.82 -10.07 -6.35
N ARG A 95 -9.64 -10.78 -5.25
CA ARG A 95 -10.71 -11.45 -4.49
C ARG A 95 -10.93 -10.87 -3.10
N GLY A 96 -10.14 -9.86 -2.73
CA GLY A 96 -10.16 -9.31 -1.37
C GLY A 96 -9.52 -10.20 -0.30
N ASP A 97 -8.79 -11.23 -0.71
CA ASP A 97 -8.16 -12.21 0.20
C ASP A 97 -6.77 -11.76 0.67
N ILE A 98 -6.54 -10.46 0.77
CA ILE A 98 -5.23 -9.88 1.10
C ILE A 98 -4.71 -10.34 2.48
N GLU A 99 -5.60 -10.61 3.43
CA GLU A 99 -5.22 -11.05 4.77
C GLU A 99 -4.54 -12.43 4.78
N THR A 100 -4.82 -13.24 3.76
CA THR A 100 -4.19 -14.55 3.55
C THR A 100 -3.07 -14.52 2.52
N PHE A 101 -2.71 -13.32 2.05
CA PHE A 101 -1.63 -13.14 1.10
C PHE A 101 -0.27 -13.31 1.79
N PRO A 102 0.67 -14.09 1.24
CA PRO A 102 1.96 -14.33 1.88
C PRO A 102 2.74 -13.03 2.15
N GLY A 103 3.15 -12.84 3.39
CA GLY A 103 3.91 -11.65 3.80
C GLY A 103 3.07 -10.38 3.94
N ALA A 104 1.74 -10.46 3.82
CA ALA A 104 0.86 -9.32 4.05
C ALA A 104 0.60 -9.10 5.55
N SER A 105 0.63 -7.83 5.96
CA SER A 105 0.15 -7.34 7.25
C SER A 105 -0.80 -6.18 6.99
N ASN A 106 -1.97 -6.22 7.65
CA ASN A 106 -3.03 -5.23 7.44
C ASN A 106 -3.43 -4.62 8.78
N PHE A 107 -3.55 -3.29 8.83
CA PHE A 107 -4.03 -2.57 10.00
C PHE A 107 -4.66 -1.25 9.60
N ALA A 108 -5.42 -0.67 10.52
CA ALA A 108 -5.97 0.67 10.39
C ALA A 108 -5.15 1.66 11.21
N ALA A 109 -5.03 2.91 10.76
CA ALA A 109 -4.27 3.96 11.40
C ALA A 109 -4.90 5.34 11.18
N ARG A 110 -4.83 6.21 12.18
CA ARG A 110 -5.12 7.64 12.02
C ARG A 110 -3.90 8.44 11.63
N GLU A 111 -2.76 8.03 12.13
CA GLU A 111 -1.46 8.60 11.81
C GLU A 111 -0.49 7.45 11.50
N LEU A 112 0.33 7.64 10.49
CA LEU A 112 1.33 6.67 10.04
C LEU A 112 2.61 7.41 9.70
N THR A 113 3.73 6.93 10.23
CA THR A 113 5.08 7.41 9.88
C THR A 113 5.90 6.23 9.37
N ILE A 114 6.54 6.40 8.23
CA ILE A 114 7.44 5.43 7.62
C ILE A 114 8.82 6.06 7.52
N ARG A 115 9.84 5.38 8.02
CA ARG A 115 11.25 5.81 7.95
C ARG A 115 12.09 4.74 7.28
N CYS A 116 13.00 5.17 6.43
CA CYS A 116 13.93 4.30 5.72
C CYS A 116 15.23 5.04 5.41
N GLU A 117 16.36 4.40 5.67
CA GLU A 117 17.68 4.93 5.32
C GLU A 117 17.95 4.90 3.80
N SER A 118 17.25 4.03 3.08
CA SER A 118 17.34 3.90 1.63
C SER A 118 16.29 4.76 0.92
N LYS A 119 16.57 5.14 -0.33
CA LYS A 119 15.59 5.86 -1.17
C LYS A 119 14.39 4.96 -1.46
N LEU A 120 13.21 5.40 -1.05
CA LEU A 120 11.92 4.81 -1.42
C LEU A 120 11.30 5.59 -2.57
N SER A 121 10.50 4.91 -3.40
CA SER A 121 9.64 5.56 -4.37
C SER A 121 8.23 5.67 -3.79
N LEU A 122 7.62 6.84 -3.92
CA LEU A 122 6.23 7.09 -3.55
C LEU A 122 5.41 7.34 -4.81
N GLU A 123 4.24 6.73 -4.86
CA GLU A 123 3.22 6.96 -5.88
C GLU A 123 1.91 7.35 -5.17
N THR A 124 1.28 8.41 -5.62
CA THR A 124 -0.04 8.84 -5.14
C THR A 124 -0.98 8.93 -6.33
N ASP A 125 -2.09 8.20 -6.26
CA ASP A 125 -3.16 8.19 -7.29
C ASP A 125 -2.64 7.98 -8.73
N GLY A 126 -1.58 7.16 -8.88
CA GLY A 126 -0.97 6.84 -10.17
C GLY A 126 0.15 7.80 -10.62
N GLU A 127 0.50 8.80 -9.81
CA GLU A 127 1.59 9.74 -10.09
C GLU A 127 2.79 9.51 -9.18
N VAL A 128 3.98 9.41 -9.79
CA VAL A 128 5.24 9.25 -9.04
C VAL A 128 5.64 10.58 -8.41
N VAL A 129 5.79 10.57 -7.10
CA VAL A 129 6.27 11.74 -6.35
C VAL A 129 7.79 11.77 -6.39
N THR A 130 8.36 12.87 -6.91
CA THR A 130 9.81 13.07 -6.90
C THR A 130 10.25 13.53 -5.52
N LEU A 131 11.08 12.70 -4.87
CA LEU A 131 11.65 13.02 -3.57
C LEU A 131 13.00 13.74 -3.74
N PRO A 132 13.34 14.68 -2.84
CA PRO A 132 14.65 15.33 -2.82
C PRO A 132 15.79 14.31 -2.72
N GLU A 133 16.94 14.62 -3.34
CA GLU A 133 18.13 13.78 -3.21
C GLU A 133 18.83 14.00 -1.87
N GLY A 134 19.43 12.93 -1.31
CA GLY A 134 20.29 13.00 -0.15
C GLY A 134 19.58 13.09 1.21
N VAL A 135 18.26 12.87 1.24
CA VAL A 135 17.47 12.87 2.47
C VAL A 135 17.04 11.44 2.80
N GLU A 136 17.15 11.09 4.09
CA GLU A 136 16.50 9.91 4.64
C GLU A 136 15.01 9.92 4.29
N SER A 137 14.49 8.81 3.77
CA SER A 137 13.08 8.76 3.36
C SER A 137 12.19 8.70 4.59
N LYS A 138 11.50 9.81 4.89
CA LYS A 138 10.47 9.89 5.92
C LYS A 138 9.15 10.31 5.29
N PHE A 139 8.11 9.51 5.49
CA PHE A 139 6.75 9.79 5.03
C PHE A 139 5.82 9.83 6.23
N GLU A 140 5.00 10.87 6.27
CA GLU A 140 3.98 11.04 7.31
C GLU A 140 2.61 11.13 6.64
N PHE A 141 1.68 10.31 7.09
CA PHE A 141 0.30 10.29 6.63
C PHE A 141 -0.63 10.52 7.82
N LYS A 142 -1.60 11.38 7.60
CA LYS A 142 -2.62 11.71 8.61
C LYS A 142 -3.98 11.81 7.97
N VAL A 143 -4.99 11.25 8.62
CA VAL A 143 -6.38 11.42 8.20
C VAL A 143 -6.85 12.82 8.56
N LEU A 144 -7.39 13.52 7.56
CA LEU A 144 -8.12 14.76 7.75
C LEU A 144 -9.61 14.47 7.58
N GLY A 145 -10.28 14.21 8.70
CA GLY A 145 -11.71 13.87 8.69
C GLY A 145 -12.60 15.02 8.23
N GLY A 146 -13.61 14.74 7.40
CA GLY A 146 -14.68 15.68 7.05
C GLY A 146 -14.29 16.82 6.12
N VAL A 147 -13.14 16.73 5.42
CA VAL A 147 -12.65 17.81 4.55
C VAL A 147 -13.50 17.97 3.28
N PHE A 148 -14.06 16.86 2.78
CA PHE A 148 -14.93 16.88 1.59
C PHE A 148 -16.29 16.22 1.89
N PRO A 149 -17.41 16.95 1.80
CA PRO A 149 -18.74 16.33 1.81
C PRO A 149 -18.94 15.58 0.49
N LEU A 150 -19.16 14.26 0.57
CA LEU A 150 -19.64 13.48 -0.57
C LEU A 150 -21.16 13.72 -0.68
N VAL A 151 -21.58 14.31 -1.79
CA VAL A 151 -22.99 14.35 -2.17
C VAL A 151 -23.27 13.05 -2.92
N LEU A 152 -24.04 12.16 -2.28
CA LEU A 152 -24.51 10.90 -2.86
C LEU A 152 -25.80 11.14 -3.63
#